data_16b908ac7f3eebf31f784eb6f9c31ebf
#
_entry.id   16b908ac7f3eebf31f784eb6f9c31ebf
#
_cell.length_a   1.000
_cell.length_b   1.000
_cell.length_c   1.000
_cell.angle_alpha   90.00
_cell.angle_beta   90.00
_cell.angle_gamma   90.00
#
_symmetry.space_group_name_H-M   'P 1'
#
loop_
_entity.id
_entity.type
_entity.pdbx_description
1 polymer ?
#
loop_
_entity_poly.entity_id
_entity_poly.type
_entity_poly.pdbx_seq_one_letter_code
_entity_poly.pdbx_strand_id
1 'polypeptide(L)'
;MEEFKYLIPEESIDAIITNVEKLREIENHLRHVFSNHGYNEVLMPSFEYVDLYTKLDCGFTVDKMFQYINHEAKNVAMRLDFTIPLARLYANSA
;
A
#
# COMPACT_ATOMS: atom_id res chain seq x y z
N MET A 1 -22.81 27.68 17.87
CA MET A 1 -21.70 27.27 16.97
C MET A 1 -21.18 25.92 17.43
N GLU A 2 -21.11 24.98 16.50
CA GLU A 2 -20.60 23.65 16.82
C GLU A 2 -19.10 23.72 17.09
N GLU A 3 -18.66 22.94 18.06
CA GLU A 3 -17.24 22.81 18.31
C GLU A 3 -16.58 22.03 17.18
N PHE A 4 -15.42 22.49 16.73
CA PHE A 4 -14.64 21.76 15.77
C PHE A 4 -14.07 20.50 16.42
N LYS A 5 -14.27 19.37 15.78
CA LYS A 5 -13.73 18.09 16.23
C LYS A 5 -12.69 17.58 15.22
N TYR A 6 -11.57 17.15 15.73
CA TYR A 6 -10.50 16.58 14.91
C TYR A 6 -10.82 15.10 14.63
N LEU A 7 -11.56 14.88 13.56
CA LEU A 7 -12.02 13.55 13.18
C LEU A 7 -11.03 12.90 12.23
N ILE A 8 -10.93 11.58 12.31
CA ILE A 8 -10.17 10.77 11.37
C ILE A 8 -11.13 10.11 10.38
N PRO A 9 -10.65 9.71 9.19
CA PRO A 9 -11.49 9.01 8.24
C PRO A 9 -12.07 7.72 8.82
N GLU A 10 -13.27 7.38 8.36
CA GLU A 10 -13.90 6.12 8.73
C GLU A 10 -12.97 4.94 8.46
N GLU A 11 -13.01 3.94 9.33
CA GLU A 11 -12.13 2.77 9.28
C GLU A 11 -10.65 3.04 9.55
N SER A 12 -10.31 4.27 9.91
CA SER A 12 -8.95 4.63 10.32
C SER A 12 -8.85 4.67 11.83
N ILE A 13 -7.66 4.40 12.34
CA ILE A 13 -7.39 4.47 13.78
C ILE A 13 -6.07 5.18 14.04
N ASP A 14 -6.03 5.86 15.17
CA ASP A 14 -4.77 6.35 15.73
C ASP A 14 -4.25 5.33 16.74
N ALA A 15 -2.94 5.14 16.77
CA ALA A 15 -2.30 4.23 17.71
C ALA A 15 -1.36 5.00 18.63
N ILE A 16 -1.47 4.76 19.92
CA ILE A 16 -0.58 5.34 20.93
C ILE A 16 0.57 4.37 21.22
N ILE A 17 1.61 4.87 21.91
CA ILE A 17 2.89 4.18 22.13
C ILE A 17 2.72 2.73 22.56
N THR A 18 1.90 2.43 23.57
CA THR A 18 1.72 1.06 24.08
C THR A 18 1.17 0.12 23.02
N ASN A 19 0.18 0.57 22.26
CA ASN A 19 -0.41 -0.23 21.19
C ASN A 19 0.56 -0.44 20.04
N VAL A 20 1.37 0.58 19.72
CA VAL A 20 2.38 0.49 18.68
C VAL A 20 3.46 -0.50 19.07
N GLU A 21 3.90 -0.49 20.32
CA GLU A 21 4.92 -1.46 20.81
C GLU A 21 4.44 -2.90 20.67
N LYS A 22 3.19 -3.17 21.07
CA LYS A 22 2.59 -4.50 20.90
C LYS A 22 2.47 -4.90 19.44
N LEU A 23 2.06 -3.97 18.60
CA LEU A 23 1.97 -4.20 17.17
C LEU A 23 3.33 -4.56 16.57
N ARG A 24 4.38 -3.82 16.94
CA ARG A 24 5.74 -4.07 16.47
C ARG A 24 6.28 -5.42 16.95
N GLU A 25 5.95 -5.83 18.17
CA GLU A 25 6.31 -7.16 18.68
C GLU A 25 5.70 -8.27 17.82
N ILE A 26 4.43 -8.16 17.49
CA ILE A 26 3.73 -9.13 16.65
C ILE A 26 4.34 -9.14 15.24
N GLU A 27 4.56 -7.97 14.66
CA GLU A 27 5.17 -7.84 13.33
C GLU A 27 6.56 -8.47 13.30
N ASN A 28 7.37 -8.22 14.32
CA ASN A 28 8.73 -8.77 14.41
C ASN A 28 8.71 -10.29 14.55
N HIS A 29 7.77 -10.82 15.31
CA HIS A 29 7.61 -12.27 15.44
C HIS A 29 7.24 -12.90 14.09
N LEU A 30 6.27 -12.32 13.39
CA LEU A 30 5.85 -12.79 12.07
C LEU A 30 6.99 -12.69 11.05
N ARG A 31 7.71 -11.58 11.05
CA ARG A 31 8.87 -11.38 10.19
C ARG A 31 9.91 -12.47 10.39
N HIS A 32 10.17 -12.82 11.65
CA HIS A 32 11.12 -13.86 12.01
C HIS A 32 10.66 -15.23 11.52
N VAL A 33 9.38 -15.56 11.70
CA VAL A 33 8.80 -16.82 11.22
C VAL A 33 8.93 -16.94 9.71
N PHE A 34 8.56 -15.90 8.96
CA PHE A 34 8.67 -15.91 7.50
C PHE A 34 10.12 -16.00 7.05
N SER A 35 11.01 -15.25 7.66
CA SER A 35 12.44 -15.29 7.35
C SER A 35 13.02 -16.68 7.51
N ASN A 36 12.65 -17.38 8.58
CA ASN A 36 13.11 -18.75 8.86
C ASN A 36 12.60 -19.77 7.84
N HIS A 37 11.55 -19.43 7.11
CA HIS A 37 11.00 -20.29 6.05
C HIS A 37 11.44 -19.86 4.66
N GLY A 38 12.44 -19.01 4.55
CA GLY A 38 13.02 -18.60 3.28
C GLY A 38 12.29 -17.50 2.53
N TYR A 39 11.34 -16.82 3.18
CA TYR A 39 10.65 -15.67 2.58
C TYR A 39 11.49 -14.41 2.76
N ASN A 40 11.51 -13.60 1.70
CA ASN A 40 12.19 -12.30 1.73
C ASN A 40 11.15 -11.20 1.81
N GLU A 41 11.43 -10.21 2.66
CA GLU A 41 10.58 -9.04 2.78
C GLU A 41 10.83 -8.07 1.62
N VAL A 42 9.76 -7.52 1.05
CA VAL A 42 9.84 -6.47 0.05
C VAL A 42 9.03 -5.26 0.48
N LEU A 43 9.47 -4.11 0.05
CA LEU A 43 8.78 -2.86 0.29
C LEU A 43 8.45 -2.23 -1.05
N MET A 44 7.17 -1.98 -1.29
CA MET A 44 6.70 -1.43 -2.55
C MET A 44 6.00 -0.10 -2.32
N PRO A 45 6.03 0.81 -3.31
CA PRO A 45 5.33 2.08 -3.20
C PRO A 45 3.84 1.89 -2.99
N SER A 46 3.22 2.84 -2.29
CA SER A 46 1.76 2.87 -2.14
C SER A 46 1.06 3.29 -3.43
N PHE A 47 1.77 3.94 -4.34
CA PHE A 47 1.25 4.48 -5.59
C PHE A 47 1.98 3.86 -6.76
N GLU A 48 1.24 3.60 -7.83
CA GLU A 48 1.76 3.08 -9.09
C GLU A 48 1.26 3.98 -10.22
N TYR A 49 1.97 3.99 -11.35
CA TYR A 49 1.44 4.64 -12.53
C TYR A 49 0.19 3.92 -13.02
N VAL A 50 -0.83 4.68 -13.39
CA VAL A 50 -2.08 4.12 -13.93
C VAL A 50 -1.82 3.23 -15.14
N ASP A 51 -0.82 3.56 -15.94
CA ASP A 51 -0.43 2.78 -17.11
C ASP A 51 -0.12 1.33 -16.80
N LEU A 52 0.36 1.04 -15.59
CA LEU A 52 0.62 -0.33 -15.18
C LEU A 52 -0.67 -1.18 -15.24
N TYR A 53 -1.78 -0.60 -14.80
CA TYR A 53 -3.07 -1.29 -14.75
C TYR A 53 -3.78 -1.27 -16.09
N THR A 54 -3.64 -0.20 -16.87
CA THR A 54 -4.33 -0.08 -18.16
C THR A 54 -3.69 -0.92 -19.25
N LYS A 55 -2.37 -1.11 -19.20
CA LYS A 55 -1.64 -1.92 -20.19
C LYS A 55 -1.72 -3.41 -19.91
N LEU A 56 -2.08 -3.80 -18.71
CA LEU A 56 -2.30 -5.19 -18.32
C LEU A 56 -3.80 -5.43 -18.20
N ASP A 57 -4.28 -6.50 -18.82
CA ASP A 57 -5.67 -6.91 -18.67
C ASP A 57 -5.83 -7.63 -17.34
N CYS A 58 -5.84 -6.87 -16.26
CA CYS A 58 -5.84 -7.39 -14.90
C CYS A 58 -7.22 -7.38 -14.23
N GLY A 59 -8.26 -6.95 -14.95
CA GLY A 59 -9.63 -6.94 -14.43
C GLY A 59 -9.98 -5.77 -13.54
N PHE A 60 -9.06 -4.85 -13.29
CA PHE A 60 -9.33 -3.67 -12.48
C PHE A 60 -9.93 -2.55 -13.34
N THR A 61 -10.93 -1.88 -12.77
CA THR A 61 -11.54 -0.71 -13.40
C THR A 61 -10.83 0.54 -12.92
N VAL A 62 -10.15 1.22 -13.83
CA VAL A 62 -9.33 2.41 -13.50
C VAL A 62 -10.17 3.50 -12.85
N ASP A 63 -11.43 3.66 -13.26
CA ASP A 63 -12.35 4.68 -12.71
C ASP A 63 -12.59 4.55 -11.22
N LYS A 64 -12.39 3.35 -10.67
CA LYS A 64 -12.62 3.07 -9.24
C LYS A 64 -11.39 3.25 -8.39
N MET A 65 -10.26 3.61 -8.99
CA MET A 65 -9.01 3.84 -8.29
C MET A 65 -8.92 5.28 -7.80
N PHE A 66 -8.29 5.46 -6.65
CA PHE A 66 -7.88 6.78 -6.20
C PHE A 66 -6.70 7.23 -7.05
N GLN A 67 -6.88 8.30 -7.81
CA GLN A 67 -5.89 8.78 -8.76
C GLN A 67 -5.54 10.23 -8.51
N TYR A 68 -4.30 10.58 -8.86
CA TYR A 68 -3.90 11.99 -8.94
C TYR A 68 -2.90 12.16 -10.09
N ILE A 69 -2.71 13.41 -10.50
CA ILE A 69 -1.72 13.77 -11.52
C ILE A 69 -0.49 14.28 -10.77
N ASN A 70 0.66 13.64 -10.99
CA ASN A 70 1.88 14.05 -10.33
C ASN A 70 2.52 15.26 -11.01
N HIS A 71 3.65 15.73 -10.48
CA HIS A 71 4.36 16.91 -10.99
C HIS A 71 4.93 16.73 -12.42
N GLU A 72 4.99 15.50 -12.92
CA GLU A 72 5.40 15.20 -14.29
C GLU A 72 4.20 15.04 -15.24
N ALA A 73 3.02 15.44 -14.79
CA ALA A 73 1.75 15.34 -15.54
C ALA A 73 1.37 13.90 -15.90
N LYS A 74 1.77 12.95 -15.08
CA LYS A 74 1.40 11.53 -15.24
C LYS A 74 0.35 11.12 -14.24
N ASN A 75 -0.56 10.26 -14.66
CA ASN A 75 -1.61 9.73 -13.79
C ASN A 75 -1.03 8.63 -12.87
N VAL A 76 -1.25 8.81 -11.59
CA VAL A 76 -0.80 7.91 -10.53
C VAL A 76 -2.01 7.45 -9.74
N ALA A 77 -2.05 6.19 -9.37
CA ALA A 77 -3.13 5.61 -8.59
C ALA A 77 -2.61 4.94 -7.33
N MET A 78 -3.42 5.01 -6.26
CA MET A 78 -3.15 4.20 -5.08
C MET A 78 -3.36 2.73 -5.43
N ARG A 79 -2.43 1.87 -5.02
CA ARG A 79 -2.52 0.45 -5.34
C ARG A 79 -3.77 -0.17 -4.71
N LEU A 80 -4.40 -1.09 -5.44
CA LEU A 80 -5.57 -1.83 -4.98
C LEU A 80 -5.18 -3.11 -4.24
N ASP A 81 -4.07 -3.73 -4.65
CA ASP A 81 -3.57 -4.96 -4.09
C ASP A 81 -2.04 -5.03 -4.22
N PHE A 82 -1.48 -6.17 -3.91
CA PHE A 82 -0.03 -6.37 -3.99
C PHE A 82 0.41 -7.20 -5.19
N THR A 83 -0.52 -7.85 -5.89
CA THR A 83 -0.18 -8.80 -6.97
C THR A 83 0.44 -8.10 -8.16
N ILE A 84 -0.20 -7.07 -8.69
CA ILE A 84 0.30 -6.34 -9.85
C ILE A 84 1.59 -5.57 -9.54
N PRO A 85 1.67 -4.82 -8.41
CA PRO A 85 2.93 -4.21 -8.00
C PRO A 85 4.07 -5.21 -7.79
N LEU A 86 3.79 -6.38 -7.24
CA LEU A 86 4.79 -7.42 -7.05
C LEU A 86 5.29 -7.97 -8.38
N ALA A 87 4.40 -8.18 -9.36
CA ALA A 87 4.77 -8.60 -10.70
C ALA A 87 5.67 -7.56 -11.38
N ARG A 88 5.35 -6.28 -11.22
CA ARG A 88 6.17 -5.18 -11.73
C ARG A 88 7.57 -5.21 -11.08
N LEU A 89 7.64 -5.36 -9.77
CA LEU A 89 8.91 -5.44 -9.04
C LEU A 89 9.77 -6.58 -9.56
N TYR A 90 9.17 -7.75 -9.73
CA TYR A 90 9.86 -8.93 -10.25
C TYR A 90 10.36 -8.70 -11.68
N ALA A 91 9.54 -8.14 -12.54
CA ALA A 91 9.91 -7.85 -13.91
C ALA A 91 11.09 -6.87 -14.01
N ASN A 92 11.12 -5.86 -13.13
CA ASN A 92 12.21 -4.89 -13.09
C ASN A 92 13.50 -5.49 -12.53
N SER A 93 13.41 -6.56 -11.77
CA SER A 93 14.56 -7.22 -11.13
C SER A 93 15.17 -8.34 -11.98
N ALA A 94 14.45 -8.77 -12.98
CA ALA A 94 14.87 -9.88 -13.85
C ALA A 94 15.97 -9.48 -14.84
#